data_115a24d965c2d7f2d7f9c8329aacdd83
#
_entry.id   115a24d965c2d7f2d7f9c8329aacdd83
#
_cell.length_a   1.000
_cell.length_b   1.000
_cell.length_c   1.000
_cell.angle_alpha   90.00
_cell.angle_beta   90.00
_cell.angle_gamma   90.00
#
_symmetry.space_group_name_H-M   'P 1'
#
loop_
_entity.id
_entity.type
_entity.pdbx_description
1 polymer ?
#
loop_
_entity_poly.entity_id
_entity_poly.type
_entity_poly.pdbx_seq_one_letter_code
_entity_poly.pdbx_strand_id
1 'polypeptide(L)'
;DCLGFDLMISRELDRLYTYAHLKNDEDQTATAHQKNFEKVMSLHTRILEARSFISPELLAVPEGRMQDFLRDKELEPLKLHLERILRFRKHTLTEKEESLLASSAEVARVSKNAFSMLDNADLKFGTVKDDLGQEVRITHGNFQSLLQNGERRIRRESFEKFYSAYRDHQYTYASLLAGNIKKDLF
;
A
#
# COMPACT_ATOMS: atom_id res chain seq x y z
N ASP A 1 8.80 8.51 -27.67
CA ASP A 1 8.76 9.53 -26.58
C ASP A 1 7.65 9.42 -25.55
N CYS A 2 6.47 8.85 -25.90
CA CYS A 2 5.38 8.69 -24.95
C CYS A 2 5.78 7.91 -23.69
N LEU A 3 6.45 6.77 -23.83
CA LEU A 3 6.90 5.96 -22.69
C LEU A 3 7.96 6.68 -21.85
N GLY A 4 8.90 7.39 -22.47
CA GLY A 4 9.89 8.19 -21.74
C GLY A 4 9.26 9.30 -20.94
N PHE A 5 8.25 9.97 -21.50
CA PHE A 5 7.47 11.00 -20.81
C PHE A 5 6.64 10.40 -19.65
N ASP A 6 6.02 9.23 -19.86
CA ASP A 6 5.27 8.51 -18.84
C ASP A 6 6.16 8.12 -17.64
N LEU A 7 7.36 7.62 -17.89
CA LEU A 7 8.33 7.29 -16.86
C LEU A 7 8.79 8.53 -16.07
N MET A 8 8.98 9.66 -16.75
CA MET A 8 9.31 10.93 -16.09
C MET A 8 8.19 11.41 -15.17
N ILE A 9 6.94 11.40 -15.64
CA ILE A 9 5.77 11.76 -14.82
C ILE A 9 5.64 10.80 -13.64
N SER A 10 5.77 9.50 -13.85
CA SER A 10 5.69 8.49 -12.79
C SER A 10 6.71 8.76 -11.69
N ARG A 11 7.94 9.06 -12.06
CA ARG A 11 9.01 9.38 -11.11
C ARG A 11 8.69 10.61 -10.24
N GLU A 12 8.18 11.68 -10.86
CA GLU A 12 7.82 12.88 -10.08
C GLU A 12 6.60 12.64 -9.20
N LEU A 13 5.63 11.86 -9.69
CA LEU A 13 4.48 11.44 -8.90
C LEU A 13 4.87 10.60 -7.69
N ASP A 14 5.78 9.65 -7.86
CA ASP A 14 6.30 8.80 -6.78
C ASP A 14 7.01 9.64 -5.69
N ARG A 15 7.75 10.66 -6.10
CA ARG A 15 8.38 11.61 -5.15
C ARG A 15 7.35 12.38 -4.33
N LEU A 16 6.32 12.91 -5.00
CA LEU A 16 5.22 13.62 -4.34
C LEU A 16 4.44 12.70 -3.41
N TYR A 17 4.14 11.50 -3.87
CA TYR A 17 3.45 10.48 -3.09
C TYR A 17 4.25 10.12 -1.83
N THR A 18 5.54 9.80 -2.00
CA THR A 18 6.41 9.43 -0.88
C THR A 18 6.46 10.55 0.17
N TYR A 19 6.64 11.79 -0.26
CA TYR A 19 6.65 12.93 0.66
C TYR A 19 5.32 13.09 1.42
N ALA A 20 4.21 13.08 0.70
CA ALA A 20 2.89 13.27 1.31
C ALA A 20 2.51 12.11 2.24
N HIS A 21 2.86 10.87 1.86
CA HIS A 21 2.64 9.68 2.66
C HIS A 21 3.43 9.73 3.97
N LEU A 22 4.75 10.01 3.90
CA LEU A 22 5.60 10.10 5.08
C LEU A 22 5.14 11.21 6.03
N LYS A 23 4.71 12.35 5.49
CA LYS A 23 4.16 13.44 6.31
C LYS A 23 2.84 13.06 6.97
N ASN A 24 1.98 12.33 6.29
CA ASN A 24 0.75 11.80 6.87
C ASN A 24 1.03 10.75 7.95
N ASP A 25 2.05 9.92 7.78
CA ASP A 25 2.44 8.91 8.76
C ASP A 25 3.11 9.52 10.00
N GLU A 26 3.80 10.66 9.85
CA GLU A 26 4.39 11.40 10.98
C GLU A 26 3.32 11.84 11.99
N ASP A 27 2.17 12.31 11.50
CA ASP A 27 1.01 12.67 12.32
C ASP A 27 -0.30 12.53 11.51
N GLN A 28 -0.96 11.40 11.68
CA GLN A 28 -2.24 11.12 11.01
C GLN A 28 -3.42 11.96 11.55
N THR A 29 -3.23 12.68 12.67
CA THR A 29 -4.25 13.58 13.22
C THR A 29 -4.15 14.99 12.65
N ALA A 30 -3.02 15.34 12.03
CA ALA A 30 -2.80 16.64 11.43
C ALA A 30 -3.60 16.82 10.13
N THR A 31 -4.66 17.60 10.20
CA THR A 31 -5.56 17.87 9.05
C THR A 31 -4.83 18.38 7.81
N ALA A 32 -3.74 19.14 7.98
CA ALA A 32 -2.93 19.64 6.87
C ALA A 32 -2.23 18.49 6.12
N HIS A 33 -1.71 17.48 6.85
CA HIS A 33 -1.06 16.31 6.26
C HIS A 33 -2.06 15.44 5.52
N GLN A 34 -3.22 15.16 6.13
CA GLN A 34 -4.32 14.44 5.49
C GLN A 34 -4.75 15.10 4.17
N LYS A 35 -5.02 16.41 4.18
CA LYS A 35 -5.42 17.16 2.98
C LYS A 35 -4.37 17.12 1.87
N ASN A 36 -3.08 17.21 2.22
CA ASN A 36 -2.00 17.12 1.24
C ASN A 36 -1.91 15.72 0.64
N PHE A 37 -2.04 14.69 1.47
CA PHE A 37 -2.08 13.30 1.00
C PHE A 37 -3.27 13.03 0.07
N GLU A 38 -4.47 13.51 0.43
CA GLU A 38 -5.66 13.40 -0.42
C GLU A 38 -5.48 14.10 -1.79
N LYS A 39 -4.86 15.29 -1.81
CA LYS A 39 -4.54 15.99 -3.08
C LYS A 39 -3.61 15.17 -3.96
N VAL A 40 -2.57 14.57 -3.38
CA VAL A 40 -1.64 13.73 -4.12
C VAL A 40 -2.33 12.46 -4.63
N MET A 41 -3.20 11.84 -3.83
CA MET A 41 -4.00 10.69 -4.25
C MET A 41 -4.95 11.03 -5.40
N SER A 42 -5.60 12.20 -5.35
CA SER A 42 -6.44 12.69 -6.45
C SER A 42 -5.63 12.93 -7.73
N LEU A 43 -4.45 13.54 -7.61
CA LEU A 43 -3.54 13.73 -8.74
C LEU A 43 -3.08 12.39 -9.32
N HIS A 44 -2.74 11.44 -8.45
CA HIS A 44 -2.35 10.08 -8.85
C HIS A 44 -3.46 9.41 -9.67
N THR A 45 -4.70 9.47 -9.21
CA THR A 45 -5.85 8.90 -9.93
C THR A 45 -6.01 9.54 -11.32
N ARG A 46 -5.95 10.86 -11.42
CA ARG A 46 -6.06 11.58 -12.71
C ARG A 46 -4.94 11.22 -13.69
N ILE A 47 -3.72 11.04 -13.18
CA ILE A 47 -2.59 10.60 -14.01
C ILE A 47 -2.79 9.16 -14.49
N LEU A 48 -3.26 8.26 -13.61
CA LEU A 48 -3.58 6.88 -13.99
C LEU A 48 -4.66 6.83 -15.08
N GLU A 49 -5.71 7.64 -14.95
CA GLU A 49 -6.75 7.76 -15.98
C GLU A 49 -6.17 8.25 -17.31
N ALA A 50 -5.38 9.33 -17.28
CA ALA A 50 -4.80 9.91 -18.50
C ALA A 50 -3.84 8.95 -19.23
N ARG A 51 -3.16 8.04 -18.51
CA ARG A 51 -2.21 7.07 -19.09
C ARG A 51 -2.81 5.68 -19.32
N SER A 52 -4.07 5.48 -19.02
CA SER A 52 -4.74 4.17 -19.09
C SER A 52 -4.72 3.51 -20.47
N PHE A 53 -4.58 4.30 -21.54
CA PHE A 53 -4.50 3.83 -22.92
C PHE A 53 -3.16 3.15 -23.26
N ILE A 54 -2.07 3.43 -22.53
CA ILE A 54 -0.70 2.98 -22.89
C ILE A 54 -0.60 1.45 -22.89
N SER A 55 -1.02 0.81 -21.81
CA SER A 55 -0.94 -0.65 -21.70
C SER A 55 -1.80 -1.38 -22.73
N PRO A 56 -3.09 -1.02 -22.95
CA PRO A 56 -3.90 -1.60 -24.00
C PRO A 56 -3.30 -1.44 -25.40
N GLU A 57 -2.78 -0.26 -25.74
CA GLU A 57 -2.12 -0.06 -27.04
C GLU A 57 -0.89 -0.94 -27.23
N LEU A 58 -0.04 -1.05 -26.21
CA LEU A 58 1.12 -1.93 -26.24
C LEU A 58 0.72 -3.41 -26.34
N LEU A 59 -0.32 -3.82 -25.64
CA LEU A 59 -0.82 -5.20 -25.70
C LEU A 59 -1.51 -5.51 -27.04
N ALA A 60 -2.04 -4.53 -27.75
CA ALA A 60 -2.62 -4.69 -29.08
C ALA A 60 -1.57 -4.85 -30.22
N VAL A 61 -0.30 -4.50 -29.97
CA VAL A 61 0.78 -4.68 -30.96
C VAL A 61 0.96 -6.16 -31.27
N PRO A 62 0.94 -6.57 -32.58
CA PRO A 62 1.18 -7.97 -32.96
C PRO A 62 2.50 -8.52 -32.40
N GLU A 63 2.52 -9.79 -32.00
CA GLU A 63 3.64 -10.44 -31.34
C GLU A 63 4.96 -10.28 -32.10
N GLY A 64 4.96 -10.55 -33.43
CA GLY A 64 6.16 -10.43 -34.25
C GLY A 64 6.76 -9.02 -34.24
N ARG A 65 5.90 -7.99 -34.37
CA ARG A 65 6.34 -6.59 -34.32
C ARG A 65 6.84 -6.19 -32.94
N MET A 66 6.24 -6.72 -31.89
CA MET A 66 6.71 -6.49 -30.53
C MET A 66 8.10 -7.10 -30.29
N GLN A 67 8.36 -8.28 -30.84
CA GLN A 67 9.70 -8.90 -30.78
C GLN A 67 10.75 -8.07 -31.50
N ASP A 68 10.38 -7.41 -32.60
CA ASP A 68 11.29 -6.49 -33.29
C ASP A 68 11.60 -5.27 -32.43
N PHE A 69 10.58 -4.69 -31.76
CA PHE A 69 10.80 -3.60 -30.81
C PHE A 69 11.70 -3.99 -29.64
N LEU A 70 11.55 -5.19 -29.09
CA LEU A 70 12.39 -5.68 -28.00
C LEU A 70 13.86 -5.92 -28.41
N ARG A 71 14.15 -6.02 -29.71
CA ARG A 71 15.50 -6.14 -30.26
C ARG A 71 16.13 -4.80 -30.64
N ASP A 72 15.32 -3.75 -30.68
CA ASP A 72 15.78 -2.41 -31.05
C ASP A 72 16.67 -1.83 -29.94
N LYS A 73 17.89 -1.41 -30.33
CA LYS A 73 18.87 -0.83 -29.40
C LYS A 73 18.37 0.50 -28.77
N GLU A 74 17.56 1.26 -29.48
CA GLU A 74 17.00 2.51 -28.97
C GLU A 74 15.99 2.25 -27.86
N LEU A 75 15.35 1.08 -27.85
CA LEU A 75 14.38 0.66 -26.83
C LEU A 75 14.98 -0.18 -25.70
N GLU A 76 16.29 -0.47 -25.74
CA GLU A 76 16.98 -1.26 -24.72
C GLU A 76 16.72 -0.74 -23.28
N PRO A 77 16.71 0.58 -22.98
CA PRO A 77 16.38 1.08 -21.66
C PRO A 77 14.94 0.78 -21.20
N LEU A 78 14.03 0.57 -22.15
CA LEU A 78 12.60 0.30 -21.89
C LEU A 78 12.25 -1.18 -21.94
N LYS A 79 13.17 -2.03 -22.37
CA LYS A 79 12.95 -3.46 -22.63
C LYS A 79 12.31 -4.18 -21.43
N LEU A 80 12.87 -4.02 -20.24
CA LEU A 80 12.33 -4.64 -19.03
C LEU A 80 10.90 -4.16 -18.72
N HIS A 81 10.63 -2.88 -18.98
CA HIS A 81 9.29 -2.31 -18.78
C HIS A 81 8.28 -2.92 -19.76
N LEU A 82 8.63 -3.00 -21.05
CA LEU A 82 7.83 -3.63 -22.08
C LEU A 82 7.58 -5.12 -21.80
N GLU A 83 8.61 -5.87 -21.43
CA GLU A 83 8.49 -7.29 -21.07
C GLU A 83 7.54 -7.50 -19.88
N ARG A 84 7.58 -6.61 -18.88
CA ARG A 84 6.64 -6.66 -17.74
C ARG A 84 5.20 -6.46 -18.18
N ILE A 85 4.92 -5.49 -19.04
CA ILE A 85 3.57 -5.27 -19.58
C ILE A 85 3.12 -6.52 -20.37
N LEU A 86 3.98 -7.07 -21.23
CA LEU A 86 3.64 -8.22 -22.06
C LEU A 86 3.32 -9.49 -21.25
N ARG A 87 3.92 -9.67 -20.07
CA ARG A 87 3.56 -10.79 -19.18
C ARG A 87 2.08 -10.80 -18.81
N PHE A 88 1.47 -9.63 -18.71
CA PHE A 88 0.06 -9.50 -18.35
C PHE A 88 -0.89 -9.74 -19.51
N ARG A 89 -0.40 -9.85 -20.76
CA ARG A 89 -1.26 -10.05 -21.95
C ARG A 89 -2.25 -11.20 -21.79
N LYS A 90 -1.85 -12.31 -21.19
CA LYS A 90 -2.71 -13.48 -20.96
C LYS A 90 -3.70 -13.31 -19.81
N HIS A 91 -3.50 -12.28 -19.01
CA HIS A 91 -4.28 -11.98 -17.80
C HIS A 91 -5.06 -10.68 -17.92
N THR A 92 -4.94 -9.97 -19.03
CA THR A 92 -5.68 -8.74 -19.29
C THR A 92 -7.06 -9.10 -19.81
N LEU A 93 -8.07 -8.59 -19.15
CA LEU A 93 -9.47 -8.79 -19.49
C LEU A 93 -9.92 -7.80 -20.60
N THR A 94 -11.17 -7.90 -21.02
CA THR A 94 -11.74 -6.92 -21.93
C THR A 94 -11.88 -5.56 -21.23
N GLU A 95 -11.94 -4.47 -22.01
CA GLU A 95 -12.08 -3.11 -21.48
C GLU A 95 -13.28 -2.97 -20.52
N LYS A 96 -14.39 -3.64 -20.82
CA LYS A 96 -15.60 -3.62 -19.98
C LYS A 96 -15.37 -4.35 -18.64
N GLU A 97 -14.69 -5.48 -18.67
CA GLU A 97 -14.37 -6.26 -17.46
C GLU A 97 -13.37 -5.53 -16.59
N GLU A 98 -12.32 -4.94 -17.17
CA GLU A 98 -11.34 -4.10 -16.46
C GLU A 98 -12.01 -2.86 -15.83
N SER A 99 -12.93 -2.21 -16.53
CA SER A 99 -13.70 -1.08 -16.01
C SER A 99 -14.59 -1.49 -14.83
N LEU A 100 -15.23 -2.66 -14.91
CA LEU A 100 -16.05 -3.20 -13.82
C LEU A 100 -15.19 -3.52 -12.59
N LEU A 101 -14.04 -4.16 -12.78
CA LEU A 101 -13.08 -4.42 -11.70
C LEU A 101 -12.56 -3.12 -11.08
N ALA A 102 -12.23 -2.13 -11.89
CA ALA A 102 -11.78 -0.82 -11.42
C ALA A 102 -12.85 -0.14 -10.54
N SER A 103 -14.12 -0.20 -10.94
CA SER A 103 -15.21 0.37 -10.14
C SER A 103 -15.46 -0.35 -8.81
N SER A 104 -15.09 -1.63 -8.70
CA SER A 104 -15.17 -2.40 -7.45
C SER A 104 -14.01 -2.14 -6.48
N ALA A 105 -12.95 -1.46 -6.93
CA ALA A 105 -11.70 -1.29 -6.17
C ALA A 105 -11.90 -0.54 -4.85
N GLU A 106 -12.84 0.40 -4.78
CA GLU A 106 -13.13 1.14 -3.55
C GLU A 106 -13.72 0.22 -2.48
N VAL A 107 -14.70 -0.59 -2.84
CA VAL A 107 -15.31 -1.58 -1.93
C VAL A 107 -14.27 -2.64 -1.52
N ALA A 108 -13.42 -3.06 -2.46
CA ALA A 108 -12.37 -4.03 -2.19
C ALA A 108 -11.32 -3.56 -1.15
N ARG A 109 -11.17 -2.25 -0.95
CA ARG A 109 -10.24 -1.68 0.06
C ARG A 109 -10.83 -1.57 1.46
N VAL A 110 -12.13 -1.72 1.65
CA VAL A 110 -12.81 -1.48 2.94
C VAL A 110 -12.19 -2.32 4.06
N SER A 111 -11.96 -3.62 3.86
CA SER A 111 -11.36 -4.49 4.87
C SER A 111 -9.95 -4.02 5.28
N LYS A 112 -9.12 -3.61 4.32
CA LYS A 112 -7.77 -3.09 4.57
C LYS A 112 -7.82 -1.78 5.33
N ASN A 113 -8.70 -0.86 4.94
CA ASN A 113 -8.83 0.43 5.59
C ASN A 113 -9.34 0.28 7.04
N ALA A 114 -10.34 -0.57 7.26
CA ALA A 114 -10.84 -0.86 8.60
C ALA A 114 -9.78 -1.53 9.49
N PHE A 115 -8.98 -2.46 8.94
CA PHE A 115 -7.82 -3.01 9.63
C PHE A 115 -6.84 -1.91 10.04
N SER A 116 -6.49 -1.02 9.12
CA SER A 116 -5.53 0.07 9.39
C SER A 116 -6.04 1.02 10.49
N MET A 117 -7.32 1.37 10.48
CA MET A 117 -7.92 2.21 11.53
C MET A 117 -7.92 1.50 12.89
N LEU A 118 -8.34 0.24 12.93
CA LEU A 118 -8.31 -0.55 14.16
C LEU A 118 -6.89 -0.64 14.73
N ASP A 119 -5.92 -1.01 13.89
CA ASP A 119 -4.55 -1.30 14.31
C ASP A 119 -3.77 -0.04 14.73
N ASN A 120 -3.90 1.05 13.98
CA ASN A 120 -3.08 2.25 14.18
C ASN A 120 -3.77 3.33 15.02
N ALA A 121 -5.11 3.35 15.09
CA ALA A 121 -5.85 4.40 15.79
C ALA A 121 -6.58 3.91 17.04
N ASP A 122 -7.32 2.80 16.94
CA ASP A 122 -8.23 2.38 18.01
C ASP A 122 -7.54 1.53 19.08
N LEU A 123 -6.60 0.64 18.68
CA LEU A 123 -5.90 -0.22 19.63
C LEU A 123 -5.08 0.58 20.64
N LYS A 124 -5.23 0.19 21.90
CA LYS A 124 -4.48 0.73 23.03
C LYS A 124 -3.82 -0.42 23.77
N PHE A 125 -2.50 -0.42 23.81
CA PHE A 125 -1.70 -1.48 24.44
C PHE A 125 -1.45 -1.23 25.94
N GLY A 126 -1.91 -0.10 26.48
CA GLY A 126 -1.67 0.27 27.87
C GLY A 126 -0.26 0.78 28.14
N THR A 127 0.14 0.76 29.43
CA THR A 127 1.43 1.24 29.89
C THR A 127 2.17 0.15 30.67
N VAL A 128 3.50 0.25 30.72
CA VAL A 128 4.37 -0.55 31.58
C VAL A 128 5.29 0.38 32.38
N LYS A 129 5.64 0.02 33.61
CA LYS A 129 6.63 0.78 34.39
C LYS A 129 8.04 0.35 33.95
N ASP A 130 8.88 1.32 33.59
CA ASP A 130 10.28 1.10 33.27
C ASP A 130 11.16 0.78 34.50
N ASP A 131 12.46 0.72 34.33
CA ASP A 131 13.44 0.44 35.39
C ASP A 131 13.50 1.54 36.45
N LEU A 132 13.05 2.76 36.09
CA LEU A 132 12.99 3.92 36.99
C LEU A 132 11.62 4.07 37.64
N GLY A 133 10.69 3.15 37.39
CA GLY A 133 9.29 3.22 37.86
C GLY A 133 8.39 4.19 37.11
N GLN A 134 8.86 4.79 36.01
CA GLN A 134 8.06 5.70 35.18
C GLN A 134 7.12 4.92 34.24
N GLU A 135 5.92 5.46 34.04
CA GLU A 135 4.97 4.86 33.10
C GLU A 135 5.37 5.12 31.64
N VAL A 136 5.61 4.06 30.90
CA VAL A 136 5.90 4.07 29.48
C VAL A 136 4.71 3.48 28.73
N ARG A 137 4.12 4.25 27.80
CA ARG A 137 3.06 3.78 26.94
C ARG A 137 3.62 2.77 25.93
N ILE A 138 2.96 1.62 25.81
CA ILE A 138 3.32 0.61 24.81
C ILE A 138 2.75 1.04 23.45
N THR A 139 3.59 0.98 22.43
CA THR A 139 3.24 1.31 21.03
C THR A 139 3.89 0.30 20.08
N HIS A 140 3.45 0.24 18.83
CA HIS A 140 4.14 -0.55 17.79
C HIS A 140 5.65 -0.19 17.70
N GLY A 141 5.96 1.12 17.79
CA GLY A 141 7.33 1.61 17.62
C GLY A 141 8.29 1.22 18.74
N ASN A 142 7.82 1.12 19.99
CA ASN A 142 8.69 0.79 21.13
C ASN A 142 8.53 -0.64 21.64
N PHE A 143 7.58 -1.41 21.12
CA PHE A 143 7.32 -2.78 21.60
C PHE A 143 8.57 -3.66 21.54
N GLN A 144 9.31 -3.61 20.41
CA GLN A 144 10.53 -4.39 20.25
C GLN A 144 11.60 -4.01 21.29
N SER A 145 11.78 -2.73 21.57
CA SER A 145 12.72 -2.27 22.60
C SER A 145 12.32 -2.73 24.00
N LEU A 146 11.03 -2.71 24.31
CA LEU A 146 10.51 -3.21 25.58
C LEU A 146 10.73 -4.72 25.73
N LEU A 147 10.66 -5.50 24.67
CA LEU A 147 10.96 -6.94 24.68
C LEU A 147 12.46 -7.25 24.83
N GLN A 148 13.33 -6.28 24.53
CA GLN A 148 14.79 -6.41 24.71
C GLN A 148 15.27 -5.84 26.05
N ASN A 149 14.39 -5.31 26.90
CA ASN A 149 14.75 -4.78 28.21
C ASN A 149 15.41 -5.85 29.11
N GLY A 150 16.40 -5.47 29.92
CA GLY A 150 17.08 -6.35 30.88
C GLY A 150 16.13 -6.99 31.89
N GLU A 151 15.15 -6.22 32.35
CA GLU A 151 14.17 -6.66 33.36
C GLU A 151 13.09 -7.59 32.76
N ARG A 152 13.05 -8.84 33.30
CA ARG A 152 12.07 -9.84 32.84
C ARG A 152 10.61 -9.38 33.02
N ARG A 153 10.33 -8.65 34.09
CA ARG A 153 8.99 -8.11 34.39
C ARG A 153 8.50 -7.23 33.23
N ILE A 154 9.35 -6.29 32.78
CA ILE A 154 9.00 -5.34 31.71
C ILE A 154 8.74 -6.10 30.41
N ARG A 155 9.60 -7.05 30.05
CA ARG A 155 9.40 -7.88 28.85
C ARG A 155 8.06 -8.63 28.88
N ARG A 156 7.77 -9.27 30.02
CA ARG A 156 6.54 -10.06 30.20
C ARG A 156 5.29 -9.19 30.16
N GLU A 157 5.24 -8.12 30.95
CA GLU A 157 4.08 -7.22 31.00
C GLU A 157 3.83 -6.57 29.65
N SER A 158 4.87 -6.16 28.94
CA SER A 158 4.76 -5.58 27.60
C SER A 158 4.18 -6.59 26.62
N PHE A 159 4.67 -7.83 26.61
CA PHE A 159 4.16 -8.89 25.77
C PHE A 159 2.69 -9.21 26.06
N GLU A 160 2.36 -9.44 27.32
CA GLU A 160 1.00 -9.79 27.72
C GLU A 160 -0.01 -8.68 27.35
N LYS A 161 0.32 -7.42 27.63
CA LYS A 161 -0.54 -6.27 27.32
C LYS A 161 -0.69 -6.05 25.82
N PHE A 162 0.40 -6.10 25.07
CA PHE A 162 0.39 -5.94 23.64
C PHE A 162 -0.52 -6.97 22.96
N TYR A 163 -0.29 -8.25 23.25
CA TYR A 163 -1.09 -9.32 22.63
C TYR A 163 -2.50 -9.46 23.21
N SER A 164 -2.75 -8.99 24.44
CA SER A 164 -4.12 -8.92 24.96
C SER A 164 -5.00 -7.99 24.15
N ALA A 165 -4.48 -6.82 23.74
CA ALA A 165 -5.21 -5.89 22.89
C ALA A 165 -5.65 -6.54 21.57
N TYR A 166 -4.81 -7.34 20.93
CA TYR A 166 -5.19 -8.12 19.74
C TYR A 166 -6.21 -9.20 20.05
N ARG A 167 -6.05 -9.91 21.17
CA ARG A 167 -6.96 -10.98 21.57
C ARG A 167 -8.37 -10.45 21.83
N ASP A 168 -8.47 -9.28 22.43
CA ASP A 168 -9.77 -8.65 22.73
C ASP A 168 -10.53 -8.26 21.44
N HIS A 169 -9.82 -8.13 20.30
CA HIS A 169 -10.37 -7.81 18.98
C HIS A 169 -10.27 -8.97 17.98
N GLN A 170 -10.00 -10.20 18.43
CA GLN A 170 -9.71 -11.35 17.57
C GLN A 170 -10.80 -11.64 16.52
N TYR A 171 -12.06 -11.48 16.87
CA TYR A 171 -13.17 -11.71 15.93
C TYR A 171 -13.25 -10.64 14.86
N THR A 172 -12.95 -9.40 15.20
CA THR A 172 -12.87 -8.31 14.24
C THR A 172 -11.72 -8.54 13.25
N TYR A 173 -10.54 -8.90 13.74
CA TYR A 173 -9.39 -9.25 12.89
C TYR A 173 -9.68 -10.43 11.99
N ALA A 174 -10.29 -11.49 12.52
CA ALA A 174 -10.68 -12.65 11.72
C ALA A 174 -11.67 -12.30 10.60
N SER A 175 -12.65 -11.44 10.89
CA SER A 175 -13.63 -10.96 9.91
C SER A 175 -12.99 -10.11 8.82
N LEU A 176 -12.09 -9.20 9.19
CA LEU A 176 -11.36 -8.34 8.24
C LEU A 176 -10.44 -9.16 7.33
N LEU A 177 -9.73 -10.14 7.90
CA LEU A 177 -8.90 -11.07 7.14
C LEU A 177 -9.73 -11.89 6.17
N ALA A 178 -10.85 -12.45 6.62
CA ALA A 178 -11.77 -13.21 5.76
C ALA A 178 -12.32 -12.35 4.61
N GLY A 179 -12.66 -11.07 4.88
CA GLY A 179 -13.08 -10.11 3.85
C GLY A 179 -11.99 -9.85 2.81
N ASN A 180 -10.74 -9.69 3.25
CA ASN A 180 -9.63 -9.49 2.35
C ASN A 180 -9.31 -10.73 1.49
N ILE A 181 -9.39 -11.93 2.08
CA ILE A 181 -9.21 -13.19 1.34
C ILE A 181 -10.31 -13.37 0.29
N LYS A 182 -11.58 -13.11 0.66
CA LYS A 182 -12.70 -13.21 -0.29
C LYS A 182 -12.54 -12.28 -1.49
N LYS A 183 -12.05 -11.06 -1.27
CA LYS A 183 -11.75 -10.12 -2.36
C LYS A 183 -10.78 -10.71 -3.40
N ASP A 184 -9.82 -11.52 -2.97
CA ASP A 184 -8.79 -12.10 -3.85
C ASP A 184 -9.25 -13.42 -4.50
N LEU A 185 -10.31 -14.05 -3.97
CA LEU A 185 -10.82 -15.33 -4.46
C LEU A 185 -12.04 -15.20 -5.39
N PHE A 186 -12.80 -14.11 -5.27
CA PHE A 186 -14.06 -13.88 -5.99
C PHE A 186 -14.07 -12.54 -6.72
#